data_e53b04d47f11431c439eb836191522a6
#
_entry.id   e53b04d47f11431c439eb836191522a6
#
_cell.length_a   1.000
_cell.length_b   1.000
_cell.length_c   1.000
_cell.angle_alpha   90.00
_cell.angle_beta   90.00
_cell.angle_gamma   90.00
#
_symmetry.space_group_name_H-M   'P 1'
#
loop_
_entity.id
_entity.type
_entity.pdbx_description
1 polymer ?
#
loop_
_entity_poly.entity_id
_entity_poly.type
_entity_poly.pdbx_seq_one_letter_code
_entity_poly.pdbx_strand_id
1 'polypeptide(L)'
;MKQYLDSGLRNGGNLLKDWLIISKWWGWLPLGAGALAGVALPPLGWPWLLWIALLPLWRFGPRGGALWGAAAVLVSHRWLLALHPLTWLGVPAVLSLPLVLLLLGLCSLAGAALLALWCGLLQWLGPSRLSSACFAALLWGLTEVLLAKGPLFWLGLGAAALPGDRPLAGLAAFGGAGLVAAVQLLISWLLWRGAWPLLLVALLVSHGLGSAALGWNEAGAVVANLQL
;
A
#
# COMPACT_ATOMS: atom_id res chain seq x y z
N MET A 1 -32.05 4.06 45.32
CA MET A 1 -32.26 3.37 44.05
C MET A 1 -32.39 4.34 42.87
N LYS A 2 -33.11 5.46 42.95
CA LYS A 2 -33.22 6.48 41.89
C LYS A 2 -31.87 7.15 41.53
N GLN A 3 -31.02 7.41 42.50
CA GLN A 3 -29.68 8.07 42.32
C GLN A 3 -28.68 7.18 41.57
N TYR A 4 -28.79 5.85 41.67
CA TYR A 4 -27.95 4.88 40.94
C TYR A 4 -28.36 4.73 39.47
N LEU A 5 -29.62 4.90 39.15
CA LEU A 5 -30.15 4.86 37.76
C LEU A 5 -29.76 6.14 36.99
N ASP A 6 -29.79 7.30 37.65
CA ASP A 6 -29.41 8.58 37.02
C ASP A 6 -27.90 8.71 36.75
N SER A 7 -27.05 8.06 37.50
CA SER A 7 -25.59 8.03 37.23
C SER A 7 -25.23 7.11 36.07
N GLY A 8 -25.96 5.99 35.89
CA GLY A 8 -25.78 5.06 34.78
C GLY A 8 -26.20 5.66 33.42
N LEU A 9 -27.28 6.44 33.42
CA LEU A 9 -27.79 7.10 32.20
C LEU A 9 -26.90 8.27 31.75
N ARG A 10 -26.25 9.02 32.67
CA ARG A 10 -25.29 10.07 32.36
C ARG A 10 -24.00 9.53 31.79
N ASN A 11 -23.50 8.41 32.27
CA ASN A 11 -22.30 7.75 31.74
C ASN A 11 -22.56 7.10 30.35
N GLY A 12 -23.74 6.53 30.11
CA GLY A 12 -24.10 5.98 28.82
C GLY A 12 -24.17 7.03 27.69
N GLY A 13 -24.64 8.25 28.04
CA GLY A 13 -24.71 9.37 27.08
C GLY A 13 -23.33 9.88 26.65
N ASN A 14 -22.34 9.84 27.51
CA ASN A 14 -20.96 10.21 27.19
C ASN A 14 -20.26 9.12 26.38
N LEU A 15 -20.46 7.83 26.72
CA LEU A 15 -19.91 6.72 25.95
C LEU A 15 -20.44 6.68 24.51
N LEU A 16 -21.72 6.99 24.29
CA LEU A 16 -22.30 7.08 22.95
C LEU A 16 -21.73 8.28 22.17
N LYS A 17 -21.53 9.44 22.81
CA LYS A 17 -20.90 10.60 22.20
C LYS A 17 -19.43 10.33 21.85
N ASP A 18 -18.69 9.72 22.74
CA ASP A 18 -17.29 9.32 22.52
C ASP A 18 -17.21 8.27 21.39
N TRP A 19 -18.16 7.30 21.35
CA TRP A 19 -18.27 6.34 20.24
C TRP A 19 -18.58 7.02 18.90
N LEU A 20 -19.48 8.00 18.87
CA LEU A 20 -19.81 8.75 17.66
C LEU A 20 -18.66 9.64 17.19
N ILE A 21 -17.92 10.23 18.11
CA ILE A 21 -16.72 11.01 17.79
C ILE A 21 -15.62 10.08 17.24
N ILE A 22 -15.34 8.97 17.91
CA ILE A 22 -14.38 7.97 17.45
C ILE A 22 -14.80 7.40 16.08
N SER A 23 -16.08 7.08 15.87
CA SER A 23 -16.57 6.55 14.59
C SER A 23 -16.39 7.54 13.43
N LYS A 24 -16.50 8.84 13.70
CA LYS A 24 -16.33 9.90 12.70
C LYS A 24 -14.87 10.01 12.22
N TRP A 25 -13.91 9.81 13.12
CA TRP A 25 -12.48 9.80 12.78
C TRP A 25 -12.03 8.53 12.06
N TRP A 26 -12.67 7.38 12.33
CA TRP A 26 -12.35 6.12 11.67
C TRP A 26 -12.59 6.17 10.16
N GLY A 27 -13.50 7.01 9.69
CA GLY A 27 -13.75 7.20 8.25
C GLY A 27 -12.55 7.81 7.50
N TRP A 28 -11.69 8.57 8.18
CA TRP A 28 -10.50 9.21 7.60
C TRP A 28 -9.22 8.39 7.74
N LEU A 29 -9.24 7.34 8.56
CA LEU A 29 -8.08 6.47 8.77
C LEU A 29 -7.48 5.91 7.46
N PRO A 30 -8.29 5.44 6.49
CA PRO A 30 -7.77 4.97 5.21
C PRO A 30 -7.02 6.05 4.43
N LEU A 31 -7.48 7.31 4.48
CA LEU A 31 -6.80 8.43 3.81
C LEU A 31 -5.41 8.68 4.41
N GLY A 32 -5.31 8.76 5.74
CA GLY A 32 -4.03 8.92 6.45
C GLY A 32 -3.07 7.75 6.18
N ALA A 33 -3.60 6.52 6.18
CA ALA A 33 -2.84 5.33 5.90
C ALA A 33 -2.37 5.27 4.43
N GLY A 34 -3.20 5.72 3.47
CA GLY A 34 -2.80 5.86 2.08
C GLY A 34 -1.66 6.86 1.91
N ALA A 35 -1.75 8.03 2.55
CA ALA A 35 -0.67 9.00 2.55
C ALA A 35 0.62 8.41 3.15
N LEU A 36 0.52 7.68 4.25
CA LEU A 36 1.63 6.97 4.87
C LEU A 36 2.27 5.95 3.93
N ALA A 37 1.45 5.19 3.19
CA ALA A 37 1.94 4.27 2.16
C ALA A 37 2.71 5.00 1.06
N GLY A 38 2.20 6.14 0.58
CA GLY A 38 2.91 6.96 -0.41
C GLY A 38 4.25 7.49 0.09
N VAL A 39 4.39 7.75 1.40
CA VAL A 39 5.66 8.13 2.04
C VAL A 39 6.60 6.93 2.18
N ALA A 40 6.06 5.73 2.47
CA ALA A 40 6.83 4.50 2.65
C ALA A 40 7.52 4.02 1.35
N LEU A 41 7.07 4.47 0.19
CA LEU A 41 7.68 4.17 -1.11
C LEU A 41 9.03 4.90 -1.27
N PRO A 42 9.85 4.53 -2.27
CA PRO A 42 11.09 5.24 -2.54
C PRO A 42 10.89 6.77 -2.64
N PRO A 43 11.85 7.57 -2.16
CA PRO A 43 13.22 7.20 -1.78
C PRO A 43 13.40 6.60 -0.38
N LEU A 44 12.37 6.62 0.51
CA LEU A 44 12.51 6.08 1.87
C LEU A 44 12.66 4.55 1.88
N GLY A 45 11.78 3.83 1.18
CA GLY A 45 11.83 2.39 1.09
C GLY A 45 11.69 1.71 2.46
N TRP A 46 10.60 1.98 3.17
CA TRP A 46 10.32 1.44 4.51
C TRP A 46 9.17 0.43 4.48
N PRO A 47 9.40 -0.86 4.20
CA PRO A 47 8.34 -1.86 4.04
C PRO A 47 7.51 -2.07 5.30
N TRP A 48 8.11 -2.01 6.49
CA TRP A 48 7.39 -2.14 7.76
C TRP A 48 6.35 -1.04 7.97
N LEU A 49 6.63 0.18 7.47
CA LEU A 49 5.69 1.29 7.50
C LEU A 49 4.53 1.03 6.53
N LEU A 50 4.84 0.47 5.35
CA LEU A 50 3.84 0.06 4.38
C LEU A 50 2.93 -1.04 4.94
N TRP A 51 3.46 -2.04 5.65
CA TRP A 51 2.64 -3.11 6.23
C TRP A 51 1.58 -2.58 7.18
N ILE A 52 1.91 -1.57 7.99
CA ILE A 52 0.94 -0.88 8.86
C ILE A 52 -0.05 -0.05 8.03
N ALA A 53 0.44 0.64 7.02
CA ALA A 53 -0.38 1.47 6.14
C ALA A 53 -1.40 0.66 5.32
N LEU A 54 -1.14 -0.62 5.04
CA LEU A 54 -2.03 -1.53 4.34
C LEU A 54 -3.17 -2.08 5.20
N LEU A 55 -3.08 -2.02 6.55
CA LEU A 55 -4.09 -2.61 7.46
C LEU A 55 -5.53 -2.16 7.18
N PRO A 56 -5.82 -0.88 6.89
CA PRO A 56 -7.18 -0.44 6.61
C PRO A 56 -7.82 -1.09 5.39
N LEU A 57 -7.04 -1.50 4.39
CA LEU A 57 -7.56 -2.13 3.18
C LEU A 57 -8.30 -3.44 3.46
N TRP A 58 -7.91 -4.16 4.51
CA TRP A 58 -8.55 -5.42 4.92
C TRP A 58 -9.90 -5.22 5.63
N ARG A 59 -10.21 -3.98 6.08
CA ARG A 59 -11.37 -3.71 6.92
C ARG A 59 -12.42 -2.80 6.27
N PHE A 60 -11.99 -1.71 5.58
CA PHE A 60 -12.86 -0.58 5.27
C PHE A 60 -13.58 -0.65 3.91
N GLY A 61 -13.34 -1.70 3.13
CA GLY A 61 -14.03 -1.95 1.87
C GLY A 61 -13.81 -0.89 0.77
N PRO A 62 -14.72 -0.82 -0.24
CA PRO A 62 -14.50 0.00 -1.43
C PRO A 62 -14.28 1.48 -1.13
N ARG A 63 -15.06 2.05 -0.22
CA ARG A 63 -14.91 3.48 0.16
C ARG A 63 -13.56 3.74 0.82
N GLY A 64 -13.16 2.86 1.74
CA GLY A 64 -11.83 2.95 2.37
C GLY A 64 -10.70 2.75 1.36
N GLY A 65 -10.85 1.79 0.45
CA GLY A 65 -9.92 1.57 -0.65
C GLY A 65 -9.77 2.80 -1.54
N ALA A 66 -10.89 3.46 -1.91
CA ALA A 66 -10.86 4.67 -2.71
C ALA A 66 -10.08 5.80 -2.01
N LEU A 67 -10.36 6.07 -0.73
CA LEU A 67 -9.66 7.10 0.04
C LEU A 67 -8.17 6.79 0.18
N TRP A 68 -7.86 5.53 0.48
CA TRP A 68 -6.48 5.06 0.60
C TRP A 68 -5.72 5.21 -0.71
N GLY A 69 -6.30 4.72 -1.82
CA GLY A 69 -5.69 4.76 -3.14
C GLY A 69 -5.47 6.18 -3.65
N ALA A 70 -6.46 7.07 -3.46
CA ALA A 70 -6.33 8.48 -3.78
C ALA A 70 -5.14 9.13 -3.06
N ALA A 71 -5.05 8.95 -1.75
CA ALA A 71 -4.00 9.55 -0.93
C ALA A 71 -2.62 8.95 -1.23
N ALA A 72 -2.54 7.63 -1.42
CA ALA A 72 -1.29 6.95 -1.72
C ALA A 72 -0.70 7.44 -3.05
N VAL A 73 -1.52 7.53 -4.09
CA VAL A 73 -1.09 8.03 -5.41
C VAL A 73 -0.75 9.52 -5.35
N LEU A 74 -1.58 10.34 -4.69
CA LEU A 74 -1.30 11.77 -4.54
C LEU A 74 0.07 12.04 -3.93
N VAL A 75 0.44 11.28 -2.90
CA VAL A 75 1.71 11.43 -2.19
C VAL A 75 2.88 10.82 -2.99
N SER A 76 2.72 9.60 -3.52
CA SER A 76 3.80 8.93 -4.26
C SER A 76 4.10 9.59 -5.60
N HIS A 77 3.09 10.17 -6.26
CA HIS A 77 3.24 10.84 -7.56
C HIS A 77 3.44 12.36 -7.46
N ARG A 78 3.71 12.90 -6.24
CA ARG A 78 4.01 14.33 -6.06
C ARG A 78 5.16 14.84 -6.93
N TRP A 79 6.03 13.96 -7.41
CA TRP A 79 7.09 14.28 -8.35
C TRP A 79 6.56 14.88 -9.66
N LEU A 80 5.31 14.59 -10.05
CA LEU A 80 4.65 15.21 -11.21
C LEU A 80 4.64 16.74 -11.12
N LEU A 81 4.60 17.30 -9.90
CA LEU A 81 4.66 18.75 -9.69
C LEU A 81 5.99 19.36 -10.21
N ALA A 82 7.05 18.57 -10.25
CA ALA A 82 8.34 19.00 -10.80
C ALA A 82 8.34 19.14 -12.34
N LEU A 83 7.30 18.66 -13.02
CA LEU A 83 7.10 18.92 -14.46
C LEU A 83 6.77 20.40 -14.75
N HIS A 84 6.30 21.14 -13.76
CA HIS A 84 6.10 22.59 -13.92
C HIS A 84 7.44 23.35 -13.87
N PRO A 85 7.69 24.31 -14.82
CA PRO A 85 6.81 24.74 -15.91
C PRO A 85 6.92 23.86 -17.16
N LEU A 86 5.77 23.62 -17.82
CA LEU A 86 5.70 22.82 -19.08
C LEU A 86 6.08 23.67 -20.33
N THR A 87 6.78 24.76 -20.18
CA THR A 87 7.16 25.66 -21.28
C THR A 87 8.05 24.96 -22.30
N TRP A 88 8.81 23.95 -21.91
CA TRP A 88 9.60 23.08 -22.76
C TRP A 88 8.76 22.21 -23.72
N LEU A 89 7.46 22.02 -23.43
CA LEU A 89 6.46 21.40 -24.33
C LEU A 89 5.66 22.43 -25.14
N GLY A 90 6.02 23.73 -25.06
CA GLY A 90 5.27 24.79 -25.72
C GLY A 90 3.98 25.21 -25.00
N VAL A 91 3.74 24.73 -23.77
CA VAL A 91 2.55 25.09 -22.99
C VAL A 91 2.76 26.50 -22.37
N PRO A 92 1.80 27.44 -22.52
CA PRO A 92 1.86 28.72 -21.84
C PRO A 92 2.03 28.57 -20.33
N ALA A 93 2.87 29.39 -19.70
CA ALA A 93 3.20 29.29 -18.27
C ALA A 93 1.95 29.31 -17.37
N VAL A 94 0.91 30.09 -17.73
CA VAL A 94 -0.37 30.18 -16.99
C VAL A 94 -1.12 28.85 -16.96
N LEU A 95 -1.05 28.04 -18.02
CA LEU A 95 -1.74 26.75 -18.11
C LEU A 95 -0.92 25.60 -17.54
N SER A 96 0.38 25.79 -17.35
CA SER A 96 1.29 24.74 -16.94
C SER A 96 0.91 24.12 -15.58
N LEU A 97 0.72 24.94 -14.55
CA LEU A 97 0.36 24.44 -13.21
C LEU A 97 -1.03 23.75 -13.18
N PRO A 98 -2.10 24.35 -13.77
CA PRO A 98 -3.40 23.67 -13.87
C PRO A 98 -3.34 22.31 -14.56
N LEU A 99 -2.56 22.17 -15.62
CA LEU A 99 -2.41 20.88 -16.34
C LEU A 99 -1.68 19.83 -15.50
N VAL A 100 -0.62 20.22 -14.80
CA VAL A 100 0.09 19.31 -13.89
C VAL A 100 -0.80 18.86 -12.74
N LEU A 101 -1.57 19.75 -12.14
CA LEU A 101 -2.51 19.43 -11.08
C LEU A 101 -3.65 18.52 -11.58
N LEU A 102 -4.14 18.78 -12.80
CA LEU A 102 -5.14 17.91 -13.44
C LEU A 102 -4.57 16.50 -13.64
N LEU A 103 -3.36 16.38 -14.17
CA LEU A 103 -2.69 15.08 -14.36
C LEU A 103 -2.55 14.32 -13.03
N LEU A 104 -2.05 14.99 -12.00
CA LEU A 104 -1.92 14.41 -10.66
C LEU A 104 -3.29 13.99 -10.09
N GLY A 105 -4.32 14.82 -10.28
CA GLY A 105 -5.69 14.49 -9.88
C GLY A 105 -6.26 13.28 -10.60
N LEU A 106 -6.03 13.15 -11.91
CA LEU A 106 -6.46 11.99 -12.70
C LEU A 106 -5.74 10.71 -12.26
N CYS A 107 -4.43 10.77 -12.00
CA CYS A 107 -3.68 9.63 -11.43
C CYS A 107 -4.23 9.23 -10.07
N SER A 108 -4.52 10.21 -9.20
CA SER A 108 -5.11 9.97 -7.88
C SER A 108 -6.49 9.31 -7.98
N LEU A 109 -7.34 9.78 -8.91
CA LEU A 109 -8.66 9.19 -9.17
C LEU A 109 -8.56 7.76 -9.71
N ALA A 110 -7.60 7.49 -10.59
CA ALA A 110 -7.33 6.14 -11.08
C ALA A 110 -6.90 5.19 -9.95
N GLY A 111 -6.01 5.65 -9.06
CA GLY A 111 -5.63 4.91 -7.86
C GLY A 111 -6.82 4.66 -6.92
N ALA A 112 -7.69 5.66 -6.73
CA ALA A 112 -8.91 5.52 -5.95
C ALA A 112 -9.84 4.45 -6.52
N ALA A 113 -10.09 4.47 -7.84
CA ALA A 113 -10.94 3.51 -8.52
C ALA A 113 -10.37 2.08 -8.43
N LEU A 114 -9.07 1.93 -8.68
CA LEU A 114 -8.39 0.63 -8.62
C LEU A 114 -8.49 -0.01 -7.23
N LEU A 115 -8.18 0.76 -6.17
CA LEU A 115 -8.26 0.27 -4.80
C LEU A 115 -9.70 0.04 -4.34
N ALA A 116 -10.67 0.85 -4.82
CA ALA A 116 -12.08 0.61 -4.56
C ALA A 116 -12.54 -0.73 -5.15
N LEU A 117 -12.18 -1.03 -6.39
CA LEU A 117 -12.49 -2.29 -7.06
C LEU A 117 -11.85 -3.48 -6.36
N TRP A 118 -10.55 -3.38 -6.02
CA TRP A 118 -9.83 -4.44 -5.31
C TRP A 118 -10.42 -4.72 -3.93
N CYS A 119 -10.71 -3.68 -3.14
CA CYS A 119 -11.35 -3.82 -1.83
C CYS A 119 -12.78 -4.33 -1.95
N GLY A 120 -13.52 -3.98 -3.02
CA GLY A 120 -14.84 -4.51 -3.30
C GLY A 120 -14.82 -6.01 -3.56
N LEU A 121 -13.89 -6.46 -4.40
CA LEU A 121 -13.66 -7.88 -4.67
C LEU A 121 -13.28 -8.63 -3.38
N LEU A 122 -12.36 -8.05 -2.59
CA LEU A 122 -11.92 -8.64 -1.33
C LEU A 122 -13.08 -8.80 -0.34
N GLN A 123 -13.98 -7.81 -0.24
CA GLN A 123 -15.17 -7.94 0.61
C GLN A 123 -16.11 -9.04 0.14
N TRP A 124 -16.30 -9.17 -1.18
CA TRP A 124 -17.12 -10.24 -1.75
C TRP A 124 -16.54 -11.62 -1.47
N LEU A 125 -15.20 -11.79 -1.54
CA LEU A 125 -14.50 -13.04 -1.25
C LEU A 125 -14.46 -13.39 0.26
N GLY A 126 -14.65 -12.41 1.14
CA GLY A 126 -14.53 -12.53 2.58
C GLY A 126 -13.09 -12.33 3.08
N PRO A 127 -12.74 -11.14 3.55
CA PRO A 127 -11.36 -10.72 3.86
C PRO A 127 -10.69 -11.51 4.99
N SER A 128 -11.48 -12.20 5.83
CA SER A 128 -10.97 -12.98 6.96
C SER A 128 -10.42 -14.37 6.58
N ARG A 129 -10.68 -14.84 5.36
CA ARG A 129 -10.22 -16.14 4.87
C ARG A 129 -8.83 -16.05 4.28
N LEU A 130 -7.94 -16.98 4.64
CA LEU A 130 -6.58 -17.03 4.10
C LEU A 130 -6.57 -17.17 2.57
N SER A 131 -7.43 -18.03 2.02
CA SER A 131 -7.53 -18.21 0.56
C SER A 131 -7.90 -16.93 -0.17
N SER A 132 -8.82 -16.14 0.39
CA SER A 132 -9.21 -14.83 -0.17
C SER A 132 -8.05 -13.83 -0.09
N ALA A 133 -7.30 -13.83 1.01
CA ALA A 133 -6.14 -12.98 1.20
C ALA A 133 -5.03 -13.33 0.21
N CYS A 134 -4.71 -14.62 0.05
CA CYS A 134 -3.73 -15.09 -0.93
C CYS A 134 -4.14 -14.71 -2.36
N PHE A 135 -5.39 -14.98 -2.74
CA PHE A 135 -5.90 -14.62 -4.06
C PHE A 135 -5.82 -13.10 -4.32
N ALA A 136 -6.30 -12.29 -3.38
CA ALA A 136 -6.29 -10.84 -3.51
C ALA A 136 -4.86 -10.27 -3.56
N ALA A 137 -3.93 -10.82 -2.78
CA ALA A 137 -2.54 -10.41 -2.79
C ALA A 137 -1.84 -10.76 -4.12
N LEU A 138 -2.05 -11.97 -4.64
CA LEU A 138 -1.50 -12.39 -5.93
C LEU A 138 -2.12 -11.60 -7.10
N LEU A 139 -3.43 -11.36 -7.05
CA LEU A 139 -4.11 -10.52 -8.04
C LEU A 139 -3.54 -9.10 -8.04
N TRP A 140 -3.27 -8.53 -6.86
CA TRP A 140 -2.63 -7.21 -6.77
C TRP A 140 -1.22 -7.24 -7.35
N GLY A 141 -0.40 -8.25 -7.01
CA GLY A 141 0.94 -8.40 -7.57
C GLY A 141 0.93 -8.48 -9.11
N LEU A 142 -0.01 -9.24 -9.69
CA LEU A 142 -0.22 -9.29 -11.14
C LEU A 142 -0.63 -7.92 -11.71
N THR A 143 -1.52 -7.22 -11.03
CA THR A 143 -1.96 -5.87 -11.42
C THR A 143 -0.79 -4.90 -11.48
N GLU A 144 0.12 -4.92 -10.49
CA GLU A 144 1.32 -4.08 -10.51
C GLU A 144 2.26 -4.39 -11.67
N VAL A 145 2.46 -5.67 -11.98
CA VAL A 145 3.26 -6.07 -13.16
C VAL A 145 2.66 -5.54 -14.45
N LEU A 146 1.33 -5.56 -14.58
CA LEU A 146 0.64 -5.02 -15.76
C LEU A 146 0.73 -3.49 -15.83
N LEU A 147 0.52 -2.81 -14.70
CA LEU A 147 0.62 -1.35 -14.61
C LEU A 147 2.04 -0.84 -14.91
N ALA A 148 3.06 -1.58 -14.47
CA ALA A 148 4.45 -1.24 -14.75
C ALA A 148 4.81 -1.29 -16.25
N LYS A 149 4.04 -2.02 -17.05
CA LYS A 149 4.18 -2.05 -18.53
C LYS A 149 3.39 -0.93 -19.23
N GLY A 150 2.59 -0.18 -18.48
CA GLY A 150 1.78 0.90 -19.02
C GLY A 150 2.57 2.18 -19.31
N PRO A 151 1.95 3.15 -20.00
CA PRO A 151 2.60 4.41 -20.37
C PRO A 151 2.84 5.35 -19.19
N LEU A 152 2.14 5.15 -18.07
CA LEU A 152 2.35 5.89 -16.84
C LEU A 152 3.29 5.09 -15.94
N PHE A 153 4.32 5.75 -15.45
CA PHE A 153 5.27 5.15 -14.51
C PHE A 153 4.55 4.84 -13.18
N TRP A 154 4.25 3.55 -12.97
CA TRP A 154 3.60 3.09 -11.74
C TRP A 154 4.66 2.63 -10.73
N LEU A 155 4.74 3.34 -9.61
CA LEU A 155 5.57 2.94 -8.48
C LEU A 155 4.74 2.04 -7.55
N GLY A 156 4.93 0.73 -7.69
CA GLY A 156 4.13 -0.27 -6.98
C GLY A 156 4.56 -0.49 -5.53
N LEU A 157 3.70 -1.20 -4.78
CA LEU A 157 3.96 -1.56 -3.37
C LEU A 157 5.26 -2.38 -3.21
N GLY A 158 5.61 -3.19 -4.21
CA GLY A 158 6.86 -3.97 -4.20
C GLY A 158 8.10 -3.11 -4.09
N ALA A 159 8.07 -1.89 -4.62
CA ALA A 159 9.19 -0.95 -4.57
C ALA A 159 9.51 -0.45 -3.15
N ALA A 160 8.57 -0.55 -2.20
CA ALA A 160 8.80 -0.13 -0.81
C ALA A 160 9.88 -0.97 -0.10
N ALA A 161 10.23 -2.15 -0.62
CA ALA A 161 11.32 -2.95 -0.07
C ALA A 161 12.70 -2.33 -0.32
N LEU A 162 12.83 -1.42 -1.29
CA LEU A 162 14.09 -0.74 -1.62
C LEU A 162 14.07 0.72 -1.15
N PRO A 163 15.19 1.22 -0.61
CA PRO A 163 16.46 0.50 -0.32
C PRO A 163 16.46 -0.22 1.05
N GLY A 164 15.43 -0.04 1.88
CA GLY A 164 15.45 -0.35 3.31
C GLY A 164 15.47 -1.84 3.67
N ASP A 165 15.00 -2.73 2.79
CA ASP A 165 14.91 -4.17 3.04
C ASP A 165 15.32 -4.97 1.79
N ARG A 166 16.61 -5.04 1.56
CA ARG A 166 17.20 -5.80 0.45
C ARG A 166 16.85 -7.29 0.48
N PRO A 167 16.84 -8.00 1.63
CA PRO A 167 16.40 -9.38 1.70
C PRO A 167 14.97 -9.58 1.16
N LEU A 168 14.02 -8.75 1.56
CA LEU A 168 12.66 -8.83 1.04
C LEU A 168 12.61 -8.53 -0.46
N ALA A 169 13.35 -7.50 -0.91
CA ALA A 169 13.46 -7.15 -2.32
C ALA A 169 14.04 -8.27 -3.19
N GLY A 170 14.91 -9.13 -2.63
CA GLY A 170 15.49 -10.29 -3.30
C GLY A 170 14.46 -11.30 -3.81
N LEU A 171 13.24 -11.31 -3.25
CA LEU A 171 12.13 -12.12 -3.78
C LEU A 171 11.75 -11.74 -5.21
N ALA A 172 12.13 -10.56 -5.67
CA ALA A 172 11.90 -10.15 -7.06
C ALA A 172 12.59 -11.07 -8.08
N ALA A 173 13.63 -11.80 -7.68
CA ALA A 173 14.27 -12.80 -8.52
C ALA A 173 13.34 -13.96 -8.93
N PHE A 174 12.30 -14.26 -8.13
CA PHE A 174 11.36 -15.35 -8.37
C PHE A 174 10.09 -14.92 -9.11
N GLY A 175 9.61 -13.68 -8.90
CA GLY A 175 8.33 -13.25 -9.45
C GLY A 175 8.22 -11.73 -9.64
N GLY A 176 9.35 -11.03 -9.76
CA GLY A 176 9.39 -9.60 -9.96
C GLY A 176 8.86 -8.80 -8.77
N ALA A 177 8.71 -7.50 -8.97
CA ALA A 177 8.16 -6.59 -7.96
C ALA A 177 6.74 -6.98 -7.52
N GLY A 178 5.97 -7.65 -8.39
CA GLY A 178 4.62 -8.13 -8.08
C GLY A 178 4.60 -9.18 -6.98
N LEU A 179 5.57 -10.10 -6.95
CA LEU A 179 5.68 -11.07 -5.85
C LEU A 179 6.01 -10.37 -4.53
N VAL A 180 6.91 -9.39 -4.55
CA VAL A 180 7.25 -8.59 -3.36
C VAL A 180 6.01 -7.85 -2.84
N ALA A 181 5.22 -7.25 -3.73
CA ALA A 181 3.96 -6.59 -3.38
C ALA A 181 2.96 -7.56 -2.74
N ALA A 182 2.78 -8.75 -3.34
CA ALA A 182 1.89 -9.78 -2.82
C ALA A 182 2.30 -10.25 -1.41
N VAL A 183 3.59 -10.46 -1.19
CA VAL A 183 4.13 -10.84 0.12
C VAL A 183 3.90 -9.74 1.16
N GLN A 184 4.11 -8.47 0.83
CA GLN A 184 3.85 -7.35 1.73
C GLN A 184 2.37 -7.24 2.11
N LEU A 185 1.45 -7.47 1.16
CA LEU A 185 0.02 -7.55 1.44
C LEU A 185 -0.30 -8.70 2.39
N LEU A 186 0.27 -9.89 2.18
CA LEU A 186 0.06 -11.04 3.07
C LEU A 186 0.62 -10.78 4.48
N ILE A 187 1.79 -10.18 4.61
CA ILE A 187 2.36 -9.76 5.90
C ILE A 187 1.38 -8.81 6.61
N SER A 188 0.86 -7.81 5.90
CA SER A 188 -0.14 -6.89 6.45
C SER A 188 -1.43 -7.62 6.87
N TRP A 189 -1.89 -8.60 6.08
CA TRP A 189 -3.06 -9.41 6.44
C TRP A 189 -2.82 -10.23 7.71
N LEU A 190 -1.65 -10.85 7.85
CA LEU A 190 -1.28 -11.62 9.04
C LEU A 190 -1.21 -10.72 10.29
N LEU A 191 -0.70 -9.50 10.14
CA LEU A 191 -0.74 -8.47 11.18
C LEU A 191 -2.19 -8.13 11.57
N TRP A 192 -3.04 -7.86 10.57
CA TRP A 192 -4.45 -7.55 10.80
C TRP A 192 -5.20 -8.67 11.52
N ARG A 193 -4.85 -9.94 11.20
CA ARG A 193 -5.44 -11.14 11.84
C ARG A 193 -4.87 -11.44 13.21
N GLY A 194 -3.76 -10.83 13.61
CA GLY A 194 -3.03 -11.18 14.82
C GLY A 194 -2.43 -12.60 14.77
N ALA A 195 -2.15 -13.11 13.57
CA ALA A 195 -1.64 -14.47 13.35
C ALA A 195 -0.12 -14.52 13.53
N TRP A 196 0.36 -14.17 14.73
CA TRP A 196 1.78 -13.98 15.03
C TRP A 196 2.71 -15.13 14.64
N PRO A 197 2.35 -16.43 14.88
CA PRO A 197 3.23 -17.54 14.47
C PRO A 197 3.39 -17.61 12.94
N LEU A 198 2.30 -17.43 12.19
CA LEU A 198 2.33 -17.44 10.73
C LEU A 198 3.06 -16.19 10.18
N LEU A 199 2.91 -15.06 10.83
CA LEU A 199 3.64 -13.84 10.49
C LEU A 199 5.14 -14.06 10.64
N LEU A 200 5.59 -14.66 11.74
CA LEU A 200 7.01 -14.96 11.96
C LEU A 200 7.54 -15.89 10.88
N VAL A 201 6.80 -16.97 10.57
CA VAL A 201 7.17 -17.89 9.49
C VAL A 201 7.23 -17.17 8.14
N ALA A 202 6.26 -16.34 7.81
CA ALA A 202 6.22 -15.57 6.56
C ALA A 202 7.43 -14.63 6.44
N LEU A 203 7.80 -13.94 7.53
CA LEU A 203 8.98 -13.08 7.57
C LEU A 203 10.27 -13.87 7.38
N LEU A 204 10.46 -14.97 8.13
CA LEU A 204 11.66 -15.80 8.05
C LEU A 204 11.82 -16.41 6.65
N VAL A 205 10.74 -16.95 6.09
CA VAL A 205 10.77 -17.56 4.75
C VAL A 205 11.03 -16.54 3.67
N SER A 206 10.30 -15.41 3.68
CA SER A 206 10.45 -14.39 2.65
C SER A 206 11.85 -13.76 2.65
N HIS A 207 12.38 -13.40 3.83
CA HIS A 207 13.72 -12.84 3.94
C HIS A 207 14.83 -13.87 3.69
N GLY A 208 14.64 -15.13 4.12
CA GLY A 208 15.57 -16.21 3.86
C GLY A 208 15.70 -16.53 2.36
N LEU A 209 14.56 -16.68 1.67
CA LEU A 209 14.55 -16.91 0.22
C LEU A 209 15.12 -15.72 -0.56
N GLY A 210 14.75 -14.50 -0.18
CA GLY A 210 15.26 -13.32 -0.85
C GLY A 210 16.76 -13.12 -0.62
N SER A 211 17.27 -13.39 0.58
CA SER A 211 18.72 -13.34 0.85
C SER A 211 19.48 -14.39 0.04
N ALA A 212 18.95 -15.61 -0.07
CA ALA A 212 19.54 -16.66 -0.90
C ALA A 212 19.60 -16.24 -2.38
N ALA A 213 18.52 -15.64 -2.91
CA ALA A 213 18.47 -15.17 -4.28
C ALA A 213 19.48 -14.04 -4.56
N LEU A 214 19.73 -13.16 -3.60
CA LEU A 214 20.76 -12.12 -3.72
C LEU A 214 22.17 -12.74 -3.80
N GLY A 215 22.46 -13.72 -2.93
CA GLY A 215 23.76 -14.41 -2.95
C GLY A 215 24.02 -15.16 -4.28
N TRP A 216 23.01 -15.76 -4.89
CA TRP A 216 23.13 -16.39 -6.21
C TRP A 216 23.48 -15.38 -7.31
N ASN A 217 22.84 -14.21 -7.30
CA ASN A 217 23.11 -13.15 -8.29
C ASN A 217 24.52 -12.57 -8.14
N GLU A 218 25.00 -12.37 -6.92
CA GLU A 218 26.36 -11.91 -6.65
C GLU A 218 27.41 -12.93 -7.12
N ALA A 219 27.21 -14.21 -6.84
CA ALA A 219 28.06 -15.28 -7.30
C ALA A 219 28.12 -15.39 -8.83
N GLY A 220 26.95 -15.26 -9.50
CA GLY A 220 26.89 -15.26 -10.96
C GLY A 220 27.61 -14.08 -11.59
N ALA A 221 27.51 -12.89 -11.00
CA ALA A 221 28.21 -11.69 -11.47
C ALA A 221 29.73 -11.82 -11.33
N VAL A 222 30.22 -12.43 -10.25
CA VAL A 222 31.68 -12.70 -10.05
C VAL A 222 32.20 -13.65 -11.12
N VAL A 223 31.49 -14.75 -11.40
CA VAL A 223 31.86 -15.70 -12.45
C VAL A 223 31.89 -15.05 -13.83
N ALA A 224 30.89 -14.24 -14.16
CA ALA A 224 30.85 -13.52 -15.46
C ALA A 224 32.03 -12.56 -15.63
N ASN A 225 32.42 -11.85 -14.56
CA ASN A 225 33.58 -10.94 -14.59
C ASN A 225 34.96 -11.65 -14.64
N LEU A 226 35.02 -12.93 -14.25
CA LEU A 226 36.23 -13.72 -14.36
C LEU A 226 36.44 -14.35 -15.76
N GLN A 227 35.41 -14.30 -16.63
CA GLN A 227 35.43 -14.84 -17.98
C GLN A 227 35.74 -13.76 -19.06
N LEU A 228 35.87 -12.49 -18.67
CA LEU A 228 36.28 -11.37 -19.51
C LEU A 228 37.77 -11.05 -19.29
#